data_a82c659794341c8e2932464ba45d8151
#
_entry.id   a82c659794341c8e2932464ba45d8151
#
_cell.length_a   1.000
_cell.length_b   1.000
_cell.length_c   1.000
_cell.angle_alpha   90.00
_cell.angle_beta   90.00
_cell.angle_gamma   90.00
#
_symmetry.space_group_name_H-M   'P 1'
#
loop_
_entity.id
_entity.type
_entity.pdbx_description
1 polymer ?
#
loop_
_entity_poly.entity_id
_entity_poly.type
_entity_poly.pdbx_seq_one_letter_code
_entity_poly.pdbx_strand_id
1 'polypeptide(L)'
;MFRKDTMKVISTEKSQILATSLARALKIPVVDVKYSRFPDGEQYLVAGELDDETIIVGSVVDNDALVQLLLMIDACDSSDNKLVLPYMGYARQDRRFRQGEPVSARAIAQALSRGVREIITVNIHEKEVLKYFGVPARNISLARDIGLYIKTLNLDNPLILAPDEGALAFAKHVASAGGWDADHLEKTRLSGVEVKMTPKQLCASSRSVVIVDDIISTGGTIATAAGILYEQGAKDVFAACVHGVLTGGAYVHLMAAGIREVICSDTIERGCSKITAADQIAHTIKKG
;
A
#
# COMPACT_ATOMS: atom_id res chain seq x y z
N MET A 1 7.69 -36.02 21.85
CA MET A 1 7.45 -34.65 22.27
C MET A 1 7.23 -33.85 20.97
N PHE A 2 5.97 -33.60 20.58
CA PHE A 2 5.69 -32.84 19.36
C PHE A 2 6.19 -31.41 19.60
N ARG A 3 7.21 -30.97 18.84
CA ARG A 3 7.54 -29.54 18.76
C ARG A 3 6.27 -28.83 18.33
N LYS A 4 5.79 -27.91 19.13
CA LYS A 4 4.75 -26.99 18.72
C LYS A 4 5.42 -26.13 17.63
N ASP A 5 4.92 -26.21 16.39
CA ASP A 5 5.39 -25.33 15.32
C ASP A 5 5.36 -23.90 15.85
N THR A 6 6.53 -23.34 16.04
CA THR A 6 6.67 -21.99 16.58
C THR A 6 6.92 -21.06 15.41
N MET A 7 6.18 -19.96 15.38
CA MET A 7 6.23 -18.97 14.31
C MET A 7 6.62 -17.62 14.87
N LYS A 8 7.49 -16.90 14.19
CA LYS A 8 7.90 -15.52 14.54
C LYS A 8 7.69 -14.56 13.38
N VAL A 9 7.61 -13.28 13.71
CA VAL A 9 7.60 -12.18 12.73
C VAL A 9 8.95 -11.49 12.76
N ILE A 10 9.51 -11.23 11.57
CA ILE A 10 10.70 -10.41 11.38
C ILE A 10 10.38 -9.31 10.35
N SER A 11 11.01 -8.15 10.43
CA SER A 11 10.71 -7.05 9.48
C SER A 11 11.96 -6.34 9.00
N THR A 12 11.84 -5.71 7.85
CA THR A 12 12.77 -4.66 7.43
C THR A 12 12.59 -3.40 8.28
N GLU A 13 13.61 -2.53 8.28
CA GLU A 13 13.64 -1.29 9.07
C GLU A 13 12.43 -0.37 8.80
N LYS A 14 11.89 -0.39 7.57
CA LYS A 14 10.76 0.47 7.16
C LYS A 14 9.37 -0.16 7.34
N SER A 15 9.26 -1.32 7.98
CA SER A 15 8.00 -2.05 8.17
C SER A 15 7.81 -2.55 9.61
N GLN A 16 8.44 -1.88 10.59
CA GLN A 16 8.49 -2.34 11.97
C GLN A 16 7.14 -2.19 12.70
N ILE A 17 6.40 -1.11 12.43
CA ILE A 17 5.10 -0.84 13.08
C ILE A 17 4.07 -1.86 12.60
N LEU A 18 3.99 -2.08 11.28
CA LEU A 18 3.10 -3.08 10.71
C LEU A 18 3.46 -4.49 11.19
N ALA A 19 4.74 -4.86 11.17
CA ALA A 19 5.20 -6.17 11.64
C ALA A 19 4.86 -6.42 13.11
N THR A 20 5.06 -5.42 13.97
CA THR A 20 4.70 -5.51 15.38
C THR A 20 3.18 -5.64 15.58
N SER A 21 2.40 -4.91 14.79
CA SER A 21 0.94 -5.01 14.80
C SER A 21 0.47 -6.38 14.32
N LEU A 22 1.10 -6.93 13.28
CA LEU A 22 0.82 -8.27 12.76
C LEU A 22 1.16 -9.35 13.81
N ALA A 23 2.32 -9.26 14.44
CA ALA A 23 2.74 -10.18 15.49
C ALA A 23 1.74 -10.21 16.65
N ARG A 24 1.25 -9.02 17.06
CA ARG A 24 0.21 -8.89 18.08
C ARG A 24 -1.12 -9.53 17.65
N ALA A 25 -1.56 -9.31 16.40
CA ALA A 25 -2.79 -9.88 15.85
C ALA A 25 -2.72 -11.42 15.72
N LEU A 26 -1.53 -11.95 15.45
CA LEU A 26 -1.26 -13.40 15.39
C LEU A 26 -0.97 -14.00 16.77
N LYS A 27 -0.63 -13.19 17.77
CA LYS A 27 -0.17 -13.59 19.12
C LYS A 27 1.12 -14.42 19.08
N ILE A 28 2.07 -13.99 18.26
CA ILE A 28 3.39 -14.60 18.09
C ILE A 28 4.49 -13.55 18.35
N PRO A 29 5.73 -13.99 18.70
CA PRO A 29 6.82 -13.08 19.00
C PRO A 29 7.37 -12.38 17.74
N VAL A 30 8.08 -11.26 17.97
CA VAL A 30 8.89 -10.54 16.97
C VAL A 30 10.34 -10.92 17.14
N VAL A 31 11.07 -11.05 16.04
CA VAL A 31 12.52 -11.23 16.04
C VAL A 31 13.19 -9.86 16.08
N ASP A 32 14.13 -9.67 16.99
CA ASP A 32 14.98 -8.48 17.00
C ASP A 32 15.99 -8.53 15.85
N VAL A 33 16.24 -7.38 15.22
CA VAL A 33 17.17 -7.25 14.10
C VAL A 33 18.11 -6.07 14.34
N LYS A 34 19.39 -6.31 14.19
CA LYS A 34 20.40 -5.25 14.21
C LYS A 34 20.67 -4.81 12.77
N TYR A 35 20.40 -3.54 12.48
CA TYR A 35 20.70 -2.93 11.19
C TYR A 35 21.93 -2.04 11.30
N SER A 36 22.79 -2.09 10.32
CA SER A 36 23.95 -1.22 10.19
C SER A 36 24.35 -1.06 8.72
N ARG A 37 25.40 -0.26 8.47
CA ARG A 37 25.98 -0.10 7.14
C ARG A 37 27.50 -0.20 7.24
N PHE A 38 28.11 -0.73 6.20
CA PHE A 38 29.54 -0.62 5.99
C PHE A 38 29.92 0.82 5.63
N PRO A 39 31.21 1.22 5.77
CA PRO A 39 31.65 2.59 5.47
C PRO A 39 31.37 3.07 4.05
N ASP A 40 31.29 2.16 3.09
CA ASP A 40 30.95 2.42 1.68
C ASP A 40 29.44 2.52 1.41
N GLY A 41 28.61 2.29 2.46
CA GLY A 41 27.15 2.40 2.40
C GLY A 41 26.41 1.10 2.17
N GLU A 42 27.09 -0.04 1.97
CA GLU A 42 26.45 -1.35 1.86
C GLU A 42 25.69 -1.68 3.14
N GLN A 43 24.51 -2.26 2.99
CA GLN A 43 23.66 -2.64 4.11
C GLN A 43 24.17 -3.92 4.78
N TYR A 44 24.06 -3.95 6.09
CA TYR A 44 24.35 -5.11 6.91
C TYR A 44 23.25 -5.29 7.95
N LEU A 45 22.78 -6.52 8.12
CA LEU A 45 21.80 -6.87 9.15
C LEU A 45 22.17 -8.17 9.85
N VAL A 46 21.74 -8.30 11.09
CA VAL A 46 21.83 -9.55 11.86
C VAL A 46 20.45 -9.85 12.43
N ALA A 47 19.84 -10.91 11.97
CA ALA A 47 18.60 -11.45 12.53
C ALA A 47 18.88 -12.12 13.88
N GLY A 48 17.97 -11.93 14.84
CA GLY A 48 17.99 -12.69 16.09
C GLY A 48 17.58 -14.16 15.86
N GLU A 49 17.31 -14.87 16.96
CA GLU A 49 16.92 -16.27 16.91
C GLU A 49 15.59 -16.48 16.17
N LEU A 50 15.62 -17.29 15.12
CA LEU A 50 14.45 -17.68 14.32
C LEU A 50 13.77 -18.92 14.91
N ASP A 51 12.58 -19.22 14.41
CA ASP A 51 11.85 -20.45 14.67
C ASP A 51 11.66 -21.27 13.38
N ASP A 52 10.89 -22.38 13.47
CA ASP A 52 10.64 -23.27 12.34
C ASP A 52 9.93 -22.54 11.18
N GLU A 53 9.01 -21.61 11.50
CA GLU A 53 8.34 -20.74 10.51
C GLU A 53 8.65 -19.27 10.81
N THR A 54 8.88 -18.50 9.73
CA THR A 54 9.12 -17.05 9.84
C THR A 54 8.24 -16.28 8.86
N ILE A 55 7.57 -15.25 9.37
CA ILE A 55 6.85 -14.26 8.56
C ILE A 55 7.76 -13.05 8.40
N ILE A 56 8.26 -12.84 7.20
CA ILE A 56 9.09 -11.69 6.84
C ILE A 56 8.17 -10.57 6.37
N VAL A 57 8.23 -9.39 6.99
CA VAL A 57 7.43 -8.22 6.60
C VAL A 57 8.35 -7.14 6.04
N GLY A 58 8.13 -6.75 4.78
CA GLY A 58 8.97 -5.73 4.16
C GLY A 58 8.29 -5.06 2.97
N SER A 59 8.15 -3.73 3.02
CA SER A 59 7.67 -2.90 1.92
C SER A 59 8.84 -2.40 1.08
N VAL A 60 8.77 -2.58 -0.23
CA VAL A 60 9.75 -2.05 -1.19
C VAL A 60 9.39 -0.60 -1.53
N VAL A 61 9.78 0.33 -0.66
CA VAL A 61 9.50 1.76 -0.83
C VAL A 61 10.57 2.49 -1.64
N ASP A 62 11.78 1.96 -1.68
CA ASP A 62 12.94 2.44 -2.43
C ASP A 62 13.95 1.30 -2.66
N ASN A 63 15.08 1.63 -3.29
CA ASN A 63 16.13 0.64 -3.62
C ASN A 63 16.78 0.05 -2.37
N ASP A 64 16.98 0.85 -1.35
CA ASP A 64 17.55 0.41 -0.08
C ASP A 64 16.64 -0.60 0.61
N ALA A 65 15.35 -0.34 0.63
CA ALA A 65 14.36 -1.27 1.18
C ALA A 65 14.30 -2.60 0.40
N LEU A 66 14.48 -2.55 -0.93
CA LEU A 66 14.56 -3.76 -1.74
C LEU A 66 15.79 -4.59 -1.40
N VAL A 67 16.97 -3.98 -1.33
CA VAL A 67 18.21 -4.68 -0.97
C VAL A 67 18.10 -5.27 0.44
N GLN A 68 17.61 -4.49 1.41
CA GLN A 68 17.43 -4.95 2.78
C GLN A 68 16.47 -6.14 2.87
N LEU A 69 15.40 -6.14 2.07
CA LEU A 69 14.44 -7.25 2.03
C LEU A 69 15.05 -8.52 1.45
N LEU A 70 15.88 -8.40 0.41
CA LEU A 70 16.62 -9.55 -0.15
C LEU A 70 17.60 -10.14 0.86
N LEU A 71 18.35 -9.30 1.58
CA LEU A 71 19.26 -9.74 2.64
C LEU A 71 18.49 -10.36 3.82
N MET A 72 17.31 -9.83 4.15
CA MET A 72 16.45 -10.39 5.20
C MET A 72 15.93 -11.78 4.85
N ILE A 73 15.53 -11.99 3.60
CA ILE A 73 15.08 -13.32 3.12
C ILE A 73 16.23 -14.31 3.21
N ASP A 74 17.44 -13.92 2.81
CA ASP A 74 18.65 -14.77 2.90
C ASP A 74 19.01 -15.08 4.36
N ALA A 75 18.94 -14.09 5.25
CA ALA A 75 19.20 -14.29 6.68
C ALA A 75 18.21 -15.24 7.38
N CYS A 76 17.08 -15.52 6.75
CA CYS A 76 16.06 -16.44 7.25
C CYS A 76 16.11 -17.83 6.58
N ASP A 77 17.20 -18.21 5.91
CA ASP A 77 17.34 -19.44 5.10
C ASP A 77 17.11 -20.74 5.88
N SER A 78 17.29 -20.72 7.21
CA SER A 78 17.08 -21.85 8.11
C SER A 78 15.61 -22.07 8.53
N SER A 79 14.69 -21.21 8.08
CA SER A 79 13.28 -21.21 8.45
C SER A 79 12.36 -21.39 7.24
N ASP A 80 11.15 -21.87 7.46
CA ASP A 80 10.12 -21.89 6.43
C ASP A 80 9.46 -20.50 6.31
N ASN A 81 9.81 -19.77 5.26
CA ASN A 81 9.54 -18.34 5.15
C ASN A 81 8.24 -18.03 4.39
N LYS A 82 7.40 -17.16 4.96
CA LYS A 82 6.33 -16.45 4.26
C LYS A 82 6.71 -14.97 4.13
N LEU A 83 6.57 -14.40 2.94
CA LEU A 83 6.79 -12.98 2.72
C LEU A 83 5.47 -12.22 2.75
N VAL A 84 5.34 -11.28 3.65
CA VAL A 84 4.34 -10.20 3.59
C VAL A 84 5.01 -9.01 2.94
N LEU A 85 4.55 -8.66 1.73
CA LEU A 85 5.02 -7.56 0.90
C LEU A 85 3.92 -6.48 0.85
N PRO A 86 3.80 -5.61 1.87
CA PRO A 86 2.65 -4.70 1.98
C PRO A 86 2.62 -3.67 0.85
N TYR A 87 3.78 -3.16 0.43
CA TYR A 87 3.91 -2.31 -0.74
C TYR A 87 5.01 -2.85 -1.67
N MET A 88 4.65 -3.07 -2.92
CA MET A 88 5.60 -3.47 -3.95
C MET A 88 5.95 -2.27 -4.84
N GLY A 89 7.07 -1.62 -4.57
CA GLY A 89 7.68 -0.70 -5.52
C GLY A 89 7.94 -1.40 -6.85
N TYR A 90 8.10 -0.62 -7.94
CA TYR A 90 8.26 -1.11 -9.32
C TYR A 90 7.03 -1.81 -9.93
N ALA A 91 5.94 -2.04 -9.19
CA ALA A 91 4.73 -2.70 -9.70
C ALA A 91 3.98 -1.89 -10.79
N ARG A 92 4.26 -0.58 -10.92
CA ARG A 92 3.66 0.29 -11.94
C ARG A 92 4.16 0.01 -13.37
N GLN A 93 5.32 -0.63 -13.51
CA GLN A 93 5.85 -1.06 -14.80
C GLN A 93 5.67 -2.58 -14.93
N ASP A 94 4.43 -3.00 -15.14
CA ASP A 94 3.95 -4.36 -15.26
C ASP A 94 4.13 -4.95 -16.67
N ARG A 95 4.37 -4.08 -17.68
CA ARG A 95 4.54 -4.44 -19.09
C ARG A 95 5.53 -3.50 -19.77
N ARG A 96 5.93 -3.86 -20.99
CA ARG A 96 6.73 -2.99 -21.86
C ARG A 96 5.83 -2.02 -22.60
N PHE A 97 6.15 -0.74 -22.54
CA PHE A 97 5.52 0.31 -23.33
C PHE A 97 6.34 0.62 -24.59
N ARG A 98 7.65 0.36 -24.54
CA ARG A 98 8.59 0.55 -25.67
C ARG A 98 9.56 -0.63 -25.76
N GLN A 99 10.11 -0.85 -26.97
CA GLN A 99 11.18 -1.84 -27.16
C GLN A 99 12.39 -1.50 -26.30
N GLY A 100 13.02 -2.50 -25.69
CA GLY A 100 14.19 -2.32 -24.82
C GLY A 100 13.86 -2.04 -23.34
N GLU A 101 12.63 -1.70 -22.98
CA GLU A 101 12.25 -1.52 -21.59
C GLU A 101 12.24 -2.86 -20.83
N PRO A 102 12.65 -2.87 -19.56
CA PRO A 102 12.42 -4.01 -18.67
C PRO A 102 10.93 -4.14 -18.34
N VAL A 103 10.50 -5.28 -17.83
CA VAL A 103 9.28 -5.41 -17.04
C VAL A 103 9.71 -5.42 -15.59
N SER A 104 9.77 -4.23 -14.97
CA SER A 104 10.37 -4.05 -13.63
C SER A 104 9.63 -4.87 -12.58
N ALA A 105 8.30 -4.89 -12.64
CA ALA A 105 7.46 -5.70 -11.75
C ALA A 105 7.87 -7.18 -11.77
N ARG A 106 8.12 -7.74 -12.97
CA ARG A 106 8.53 -9.14 -13.11
C ARG A 106 9.92 -9.39 -12.53
N ALA A 107 10.88 -8.53 -12.81
CA ALA A 107 12.24 -8.68 -12.31
C ALA A 107 12.28 -8.69 -10.77
N ILE A 108 11.56 -7.76 -10.13
CA ILE A 108 11.48 -7.67 -8.67
C ILE A 108 10.69 -8.83 -8.08
N ALA A 109 9.53 -9.20 -8.67
CA ALA A 109 8.74 -10.33 -8.19
C ALA A 109 9.54 -11.64 -8.20
N GLN A 110 10.30 -11.91 -9.26
CA GLN A 110 11.15 -13.09 -9.37
C GLN A 110 12.30 -13.09 -8.35
N ALA A 111 12.90 -11.94 -8.10
CA ALA A 111 13.97 -11.82 -7.09
C ALA A 111 13.43 -12.11 -5.67
N LEU A 112 12.28 -11.54 -5.31
CA LEU A 112 11.64 -11.69 -4.00
C LEU A 112 11.00 -13.08 -3.77
N SER A 113 10.86 -13.89 -4.82
CA SER A 113 10.30 -15.25 -4.71
C SER A 113 11.31 -16.29 -4.22
N ARG A 114 12.60 -15.95 -4.22
CA ARG A 114 13.65 -16.88 -3.79
C ARG A 114 13.70 -16.93 -2.27
N GLY A 115 13.75 -18.13 -1.70
CA GLY A 115 13.85 -18.32 -0.25
C GLY A 115 12.56 -18.15 0.53
N VAL A 116 11.40 -18.01 -0.17
CA VAL A 116 10.10 -17.94 0.46
C VAL A 116 9.14 -18.94 -0.19
N ARG A 117 8.18 -19.48 0.59
CA ARG A 117 7.18 -20.45 0.12
C ARG A 117 5.88 -19.81 -0.36
N GLU A 118 5.58 -18.61 0.12
CA GLU A 118 4.34 -17.88 -0.16
C GLU A 118 4.57 -16.38 -0.03
N ILE A 119 3.82 -15.61 -0.82
CA ILE A 119 3.84 -14.14 -0.76
C ILE A 119 2.42 -13.61 -0.56
N ILE A 120 2.26 -12.66 0.37
CA ILE A 120 1.02 -11.92 0.60
C ILE A 120 1.28 -10.45 0.28
N THR A 121 0.57 -9.91 -0.71
CA THR A 121 0.60 -8.49 -1.09
C THR A 121 -0.65 -7.77 -0.62
N VAL A 122 -0.59 -6.44 -0.53
CA VAL A 122 -1.74 -5.60 -0.19
C VAL A 122 -1.99 -4.64 -1.34
N ASN A 123 -3.20 -4.62 -1.87
CA ASN A 123 -3.62 -3.74 -2.97
C ASN A 123 -2.53 -3.56 -4.05
N ILE A 124 -1.95 -4.67 -4.53
CA ILE A 124 -0.96 -4.59 -5.60
C ILE A 124 -1.56 -3.86 -6.80
N HIS A 125 -0.83 -2.89 -7.35
CA HIS A 125 -1.34 -1.95 -8.35
C HIS A 125 -2.01 -2.64 -9.55
N GLU A 126 -1.35 -3.66 -10.11
CA GLU A 126 -1.90 -4.50 -11.17
C GLU A 126 -1.91 -5.97 -10.73
N LYS A 127 -3.08 -6.60 -10.70
CA LYS A 127 -3.22 -8.00 -10.26
C LYS A 127 -2.43 -9.00 -11.10
N GLU A 128 -2.18 -8.67 -12.37
CA GLU A 128 -1.38 -9.48 -13.29
C GLU A 128 0.06 -9.67 -12.78
N VAL A 129 0.57 -8.77 -11.96
CA VAL A 129 1.91 -8.87 -11.35
C VAL A 129 2.03 -10.10 -10.45
N LEU A 130 0.93 -10.58 -9.86
CA LEU A 130 0.93 -11.80 -9.04
C LEU A 130 1.44 -13.03 -9.82
N LYS A 131 1.25 -13.06 -11.13
CA LYS A 131 1.72 -14.16 -12.01
C LYS A 131 3.24 -14.18 -12.19
N TYR A 132 3.93 -13.10 -11.84
CA TYR A 132 5.38 -13.02 -11.95
C TYR A 132 6.12 -13.62 -10.76
N PHE A 133 5.45 -13.80 -9.63
CA PHE A 133 6.04 -14.49 -8.49
C PHE A 133 6.25 -15.98 -8.82
N GLY A 134 7.39 -16.52 -8.43
CA GLY A 134 7.75 -17.93 -8.62
C GLY A 134 7.14 -18.88 -7.59
N VAL A 135 6.33 -18.35 -6.66
CA VAL A 135 5.65 -19.06 -5.57
C VAL A 135 4.20 -18.61 -5.49
N PRO A 136 3.31 -19.35 -4.80
CA PRO A 136 1.94 -18.90 -4.56
C PRO A 136 1.90 -17.48 -3.99
N ALA A 137 1.10 -16.60 -4.62
CA ALA A 137 0.97 -15.22 -4.21
C ALA A 137 -0.51 -14.84 -4.04
N ARG A 138 -0.85 -14.22 -2.92
CA ARG A 138 -2.19 -13.73 -2.60
C ARG A 138 -2.18 -12.21 -2.45
N ASN A 139 -3.22 -11.55 -2.92
CA ASN A 139 -3.39 -10.11 -2.76
C ASN A 139 -4.63 -9.81 -1.93
N ILE A 140 -4.48 -9.04 -0.87
CA ILE A 140 -5.58 -8.59 -0.02
C ILE A 140 -5.96 -7.15 -0.35
N SER A 141 -7.19 -6.75 -0.01
CA SER A 141 -7.67 -5.38 -0.23
C SER A 141 -8.03 -4.71 1.09
N LEU A 142 -7.62 -3.47 1.25
CA LEU A 142 -7.98 -2.60 2.38
C LEU A 142 -9.12 -1.62 2.04
N ALA A 143 -9.82 -1.80 0.92
CA ALA A 143 -10.91 -0.90 0.54
C ALA A 143 -11.98 -0.80 1.63
N ARG A 144 -12.38 -1.94 2.21
CA ARG A 144 -13.34 -1.96 3.32
C ARG A 144 -12.81 -1.27 4.56
N ASP A 145 -11.52 -1.45 4.87
CA ASP A 145 -10.89 -0.88 6.07
C ASP A 145 -10.79 0.65 5.95
N ILE A 146 -10.50 1.18 4.75
CA ILE A 146 -10.60 2.61 4.44
C ILE A 146 -12.03 3.10 4.67
N GLY A 147 -13.04 2.39 4.14
CA GLY A 147 -14.44 2.75 4.34
C GLY A 147 -14.85 2.74 5.82
N LEU A 148 -14.40 1.77 6.59
CA LEU A 148 -14.64 1.71 8.05
C LEU A 148 -13.97 2.88 8.78
N TYR A 149 -12.77 3.28 8.37
CA TYR A 149 -12.12 4.46 8.94
C TYR A 149 -12.90 5.74 8.58
N ILE A 150 -13.30 5.93 7.31
CA ILE A 150 -14.11 7.08 6.90
C ILE A 150 -15.39 7.18 7.76
N LYS A 151 -16.00 6.05 8.11
CA LYS A 151 -17.18 6.02 8.99
C LYS A 151 -16.91 6.63 10.37
N THR A 152 -15.70 6.51 10.90
CA THR A 152 -15.32 7.11 12.19
C THR A 152 -15.20 8.64 12.13
N LEU A 153 -15.07 9.22 10.93
CA LEU A 153 -15.04 10.67 10.73
C LEU A 153 -16.41 11.33 10.91
N ASN A 154 -17.49 10.55 11.02
CA ASN A 154 -18.87 11.01 11.16
C ASN A 154 -19.28 12.06 10.13
N LEU A 155 -18.86 11.88 8.87
CA LEU A 155 -19.24 12.76 7.77
C LEU A 155 -20.70 12.49 7.38
N ASP A 156 -21.46 13.57 7.16
CA ASP A 156 -22.84 13.45 6.71
C ASP A 156 -22.88 13.12 5.22
N ASN A 157 -23.35 11.91 4.91
CA ASN A 157 -23.52 11.38 3.54
C ASN A 157 -22.38 11.76 2.57
N PRO A 158 -21.11 11.37 2.85
CA PRO A 158 -19.98 11.75 2.02
C PRO A 158 -20.09 11.13 0.63
N LEU A 159 -19.54 11.82 -0.39
CA LEU A 159 -19.28 11.25 -1.70
C LEU A 159 -17.90 10.59 -1.72
N ILE A 160 -17.82 9.34 -2.12
CA ILE A 160 -16.55 8.65 -2.32
C ILE A 160 -16.17 8.79 -3.80
N LEU A 161 -15.02 9.41 -4.08
CA LEU A 161 -14.63 9.80 -5.42
C LEU A 161 -13.34 9.12 -5.86
N ALA A 162 -13.37 8.41 -6.98
CA ALA A 162 -12.17 7.91 -7.63
C ALA A 162 -11.52 9.02 -8.49
N PRO A 163 -10.18 9.12 -8.55
CA PRO A 163 -9.49 10.11 -9.38
C PRO A 163 -9.58 9.82 -10.88
N ASP A 164 -10.02 8.62 -11.27
CA ASP A 164 -10.32 8.21 -12.64
C ASP A 164 -11.19 6.95 -12.67
N GLU A 165 -11.58 6.52 -13.89
CA GLU A 165 -12.43 5.34 -14.09
C GLU A 165 -11.77 4.04 -13.60
N GLY A 166 -10.44 3.92 -13.72
CA GLY A 166 -9.70 2.73 -13.28
C GLY A 166 -9.84 2.47 -11.77
N ALA A 167 -9.90 3.52 -10.98
CA ALA A 167 -10.06 3.44 -9.52
C ALA A 167 -11.54 3.35 -9.06
N LEU A 168 -12.53 3.43 -9.97
CA LEU A 168 -13.94 3.44 -9.60
C LEU A 168 -14.39 2.17 -8.87
N ALA A 169 -13.91 1.00 -9.27
CA ALA A 169 -14.23 -0.25 -8.59
C ALA A 169 -13.74 -0.27 -7.13
N PHE A 170 -12.57 0.33 -6.88
CA PHE A 170 -12.01 0.50 -5.54
C PHE A 170 -12.87 1.47 -4.72
N ALA A 171 -13.23 2.64 -5.29
CA ALA A 171 -14.10 3.63 -4.64
C ALA A 171 -15.48 3.04 -4.26
N LYS A 172 -16.09 2.26 -5.15
CA LYS A 172 -17.37 1.57 -4.86
C LYS A 172 -17.23 0.60 -3.68
N HIS A 173 -16.10 -0.11 -3.60
CA HIS A 173 -15.87 -1.03 -2.49
C HIS A 173 -15.65 -0.27 -1.16
N VAL A 174 -14.93 0.85 -1.18
CA VAL A 174 -14.81 1.75 -0.02
C VAL A 174 -16.20 2.26 0.40
N ALA A 175 -16.98 2.77 -0.54
CA ALA A 175 -18.32 3.32 -0.29
C ALA A 175 -19.29 2.31 0.31
N SER A 176 -19.16 1.03 -0.03
CA SER A 176 -20.02 -0.05 0.47
C SER A 176 -20.00 -0.19 2.00
N ALA A 177 -18.93 0.24 2.66
CA ALA A 177 -18.82 0.17 4.12
C ALA A 177 -19.81 1.08 4.85
N GLY A 178 -20.24 2.18 4.22
CA GLY A 178 -21.20 3.14 4.78
C GLY A 178 -22.49 3.27 3.98
N GLY A 179 -22.61 2.58 2.85
CA GLY A 179 -23.75 2.73 1.94
C GLY A 179 -23.76 4.07 1.20
N TRP A 180 -22.57 4.64 0.96
CA TRP A 180 -22.41 5.95 0.33
C TRP A 180 -22.39 5.88 -1.19
N ASP A 181 -22.62 7.04 -1.83
CA ASP A 181 -22.44 7.18 -3.27
C ASP A 181 -20.96 7.11 -3.64
N ALA A 182 -20.69 6.51 -4.81
CA ALA A 182 -19.35 6.50 -5.39
C ALA A 182 -19.39 6.98 -6.85
N ASP A 183 -18.46 7.84 -7.24
CA ASP A 183 -18.29 8.33 -8.60
C ASP A 183 -16.80 8.46 -8.95
N HIS A 184 -16.47 8.93 -10.15
CA HIS A 184 -15.11 9.15 -10.62
C HIS A 184 -14.99 10.44 -11.42
N LEU A 185 -13.76 10.97 -11.50
CA LEU A 185 -13.43 12.09 -12.35
C LEU A 185 -13.12 11.62 -13.78
N GLU A 186 -13.59 12.35 -14.76
CA GLU A 186 -13.24 12.12 -16.15
C GLU A 186 -11.89 12.77 -16.47
N LYS A 187 -10.96 11.98 -17.00
CA LYS A 187 -9.64 12.42 -17.45
C LYS A 187 -9.56 12.35 -18.97
N THR A 188 -9.29 13.48 -19.62
CA THR A 188 -8.93 13.52 -21.04
C THR A 188 -7.43 13.73 -21.15
N ARG A 189 -6.70 12.75 -21.71
CA ARG A 189 -5.27 12.90 -22.02
C ARG A 189 -5.13 13.74 -23.29
N LEU A 190 -4.55 14.93 -23.16
CA LEU A 190 -4.25 15.81 -24.30
C LEU A 190 -2.91 15.48 -24.95
N SER A 191 -1.95 14.95 -24.18
CA SER A 191 -0.63 14.50 -24.63
C SER A 191 -0.03 13.46 -23.68
N GLY A 192 1.17 12.95 -23.97
CA GLY A 192 1.88 12.01 -23.07
C GLY A 192 2.24 12.57 -21.69
N VAL A 193 2.17 13.89 -21.52
CA VAL A 193 2.56 14.60 -20.28
C VAL A 193 1.40 15.44 -19.72
N GLU A 194 0.45 15.86 -20.57
CA GLU A 194 -0.62 16.78 -20.20
C GLU A 194 -1.96 16.04 -20.05
N VAL A 195 -2.49 16.04 -18.84
CA VAL A 195 -3.79 15.46 -18.48
C VAL A 195 -4.73 16.61 -18.11
N LYS A 196 -5.83 16.76 -18.85
CA LYS A 196 -6.91 17.69 -18.50
C LYS A 196 -8.01 16.90 -17.78
N MET A 197 -8.34 17.32 -16.57
CA MET A 197 -9.55 16.86 -15.91
C MET A 197 -10.73 17.63 -16.48
N THR A 198 -11.71 16.91 -16.99
CA THR A 198 -12.96 17.52 -17.49
C THR A 198 -13.90 17.64 -16.29
N PRO A 199 -14.44 18.84 -15.99
CA PRO A 199 -15.44 19.02 -14.96
C PRO A 199 -16.69 18.22 -15.33
N LYS A 200 -16.87 17.06 -14.71
CA LYS A 200 -18.13 16.34 -14.69
C LYS A 200 -18.97 16.97 -13.58
N GLN A 201 -20.25 17.14 -13.78
CA GLN A 201 -21.14 17.61 -12.73
C GLN A 201 -21.29 16.50 -11.69
N LEU A 202 -20.50 16.60 -10.62
CA LEU A 202 -20.52 15.70 -9.49
C LEU A 202 -21.59 16.19 -8.50
N CYS A 203 -22.29 15.27 -7.85
CA CYS A 203 -23.21 15.64 -6.75
C CYS A 203 -22.42 16.00 -5.48
N ALA A 204 -21.48 16.96 -5.59
CA ALA A 204 -20.55 17.35 -4.53
C ALA A 204 -21.03 18.55 -3.70
N SER A 205 -21.99 19.33 -4.22
CA SER A 205 -22.44 20.56 -3.55
C SER A 205 -22.94 20.31 -2.13
N SER A 206 -22.39 21.07 -1.18
CA SER A 206 -22.66 20.97 0.26
C SER A 206 -22.33 19.65 0.92
N ARG A 207 -21.64 18.72 0.21
CA ARG A 207 -21.21 17.42 0.74
C ARG A 207 -19.72 17.41 1.06
N SER A 208 -19.33 16.60 2.03
CA SER A 208 -17.92 16.18 2.17
C SER A 208 -17.59 15.18 1.08
N VAL A 209 -16.41 15.30 0.46
CA VAL A 209 -15.92 14.38 -0.56
C VAL A 209 -14.66 13.71 -0.08
N VAL A 210 -14.58 12.39 -0.22
CA VAL A 210 -13.36 11.63 0.06
C VAL A 210 -12.83 11.07 -1.24
N ILE A 211 -11.71 11.61 -1.71
CA ILE A 211 -11.01 11.09 -2.89
C ILE A 211 -10.23 9.86 -2.47
N VAL A 212 -10.46 8.72 -3.13
CA VAL A 212 -9.83 7.44 -2.76
C VAL A 212 -9.06 6.85 -3.93
N ASP A 213 -7.85 6.37 -3.65
CA ASP A 213 -6.98 5.71 -4.63
C ASP A 213 -6.20 4.55 -3.98
N ASP A 214 -5.59 3.68 -4.78
CA ASP A 214 -4.65 2.68 -4.26
C ASP A 214 -3.34 3.35 -3.81
N ILE A 215 -2.82 4.32 -4.57
CA ILE A 215 -1.53 4.98 -4.33
C ILE A 215 -1.66 6.50 -4.44
N ILE A 216 -1.20 7.23 -3.42
CA ILE A 216 -0.92 8.66 -3.53
C ILE A 216 0.59 8.86 -3.63
N SER A 217 1.08 9.29 -4.82
CA SER A 217 2.50 9.56 -5.06
C SER A 217 2.82 11.06 -4.90
N THR A 218 2.76 11.84 -5.97
CA THR A 218 3.03 13.29 -5.94
C THR A 218 1.84 14.13 -5.50
N GLY A 219 0.64 13.56 -5.47
CA GLY A 219 -0.59 14.23 -5.08
C GLY A 219 -1.20 15.19 -6.12
N GLY A 220 -0.53 15.43 -7.26
CA GLY A 220 -0.98 16.43 -8.23
C GLY A 220 -2.39 16.19 -8.77
N THR A 221 -2.74 14.95 -9.10
CA THR A 221 -4.09 14.57 -9.53
C THR A 221 -5.14 14.92 -8.47
N ILE A 222 -4.87 14.59 -7.21
CA ILE A 222 -5.80 14.81 -6.09
C ILE A 222 -5.90 16.31 -5.77
N ALA A 223 -4.79 17.05 -5.82
CA ALA A 223 -4.81 18.50 -5.62
C ALA A 223 -5.65 19.21 -6.69
N THR A 224 -5.50 18.82 -7.96
CA THR A 224 -6.34 19.35 -9.05
C THR A 224 -7.82 19.00 -8.84
N ALA A 225 -8.09 17.75 -8.44
CA ALA A 225 -9.45 17.30 -8.13
C ALA A 225 -10.09 18.11 -7.00
N ALA A 226 -9.34 18.41 -5.94
CA ALA A 226 -9.82 19.21 -4.82
C ALA A 226 -10.26 20.62 -5.27
N GLY A 227 -9.47 21.28 -6.12
CA GLY A 227 -9.86 22.59 -6.70
C GLY A 227 -11.20 22.53 -7.43
N ILE A 228 -11.38 21.56 -8.32
CA ILE A 228 -12.62 21.34 -9.06
C ILE A 228 -13.81 21.09 -8.11
N LEU A 229 -13.61 20.30 -7.07
CA LEU A 229 -14.65 19.98 -6.10
C LEU A 229 -15.10 21.20 -5.30
N TYR A 230 -14.15 22.05 -4.87
CA TYR A 230 -14.49 23.30 -4.19
C TYR A 230 -15.21 24.28 -5.11
N GLU A 231 -14.83 24.37 -6.39
CA GLU A 231 -15.58 25.16 -7.40
C GLU A 231 -17.02 24.65 -7.58
N GLN A 232 -17.26 23.35 -7.39
CA GLN A 232 -18.61 22.75 -7.42
C GLN A 232 -19.33 22.81 -6.08
N GLY A 233 -18.78 23.50 -5.08
CA GLY A 233 -19.42 23.73 -3.79
C GLY A 233 -19.26 22.59 -2.78
N ALA A 234 -18.25 21.73 -2.92
CA ALA A 234 -17.94 20.75 -1.89
C ALA A 234 -17.66 21.43 -0.54
N LYS A 235 -18.16 20.85 0.55
CA LYS A 235 -17.99 21.37 1.90
C LYS A 235 -16.58 21.17 2.41
N ASP A 236 -16.10 19.94 2.34
CA ASP A 236 -14.76 19.51 2.76
C ASP A 236 -14.26 18.45 1.79
N VAL A 237 -12.96 18.42 1.52
CA VAL A 237 -12.32 17.39 0.68
C VAL A 237 -11.25 16.67 1.49
N PHE A 238 -11.33 15.34 1.50
CA PHE A 238 -10.38 14.43 2.12
C PHE A 238 -9.70 13.59 1.05
N ALA A 239 -8.51 13.07 1.35
CA ALA A 239 -7.82 12.11 0.50
C ALA A 239 -7.49 10.85 1.29
N ALA A 240 -7.83 9.67 0.75
CA ALA A 240 -7.50 8.41 1.38
C ALA A 240 -6.86 7.44 0.38
N CYS A 241 -5.83 6.70 0.82
CA CYS A 241 -5.22 5.68 -0.02
C CYS A 241 -4.71 4.49 0.80
N VAL A 242 -4.42 3.40 0.11
CA VAL A 242 -3.70 2.29 0.72
C VAL A 242 -2.24 2.68 0.89
N HIS A 243 -1.56 3.08 -0.19
CA HIS A 243 -0.13 3.33 -0.21
C HIS A 243 0.20 4.81 -0.24
N GLY A 244 0.53 5.38 0.91
CA GLY A 244 0.97 6.76 1.04
C GLY A 244 2.43 6.94 0.64
N VAL A 245 2.76 6.87 -0.65
CA VAL A 245 4.14 7.08 -1.13
C VAL A 245 4.59 8.50 -0.82
N LEU A 246 3.77 9.50 -1.09
CA LEU A 246 3.90 10.91 -0.69
C LEU A 246 5.29 11.51 -0.98
N THR A 247 5.76 11.36 -2.21
CA THR A 247 7.06 11.88 -2.66
C THR A 247 7.00 13.37 -3.00
N GLY A 248 8.17 14.02 -3.01
CA GLY A 248 8.31 15.39 -3.54
C GLY A 248 7.48 16.45 -2.82
N GLY A 249 7.27 16.30 -1.50
CA GLY A 249 6.46 17.25 -0.73
C GLY A 249 4.95 17.11 -0.93
N ALA A 250 4.48 15.98 -1.44
CA ALA A 250 3.07 15.71 -1.76
C ALA A 250 2.11 16.01 -0.59
N TYR A 251 2.51 15.68 0.63
CA TYR A 251 1.66 15.95 1.80
C TYR A 251 1.35 17.44 1.96
N VAL A 252 2.38 18.29 1.92
CA VAL A 252 2.22 19.75 2.01
C VAL A 252 1.46 20.29 0.81
N HIS A 253 1.71 19.76 -0.39
CA HIS A 253 1.01 20.12 -1.61
C HIS A 253 -0.49 19.84 -1.51
N LEU A 254 -0.88 18.69 -0.99
CA LEU A 254 -2.29 18.33 -0.77
C LEU A 254 -2.96 19.23 0.28
N MET A 255 -2.29 19.50 1.39
CA MET A 255 -2.80 20.40 2.42
C MET A 255 -2.99 21.83 1.88
N ALA A 256 -2.05 22.32 1.07
CA ALA A 256 -2.14 23.63 0.42
C ALA A 256 -3.26 23.70 -0.62
N ALA A 257 -3.63 22.58 -1.25
CA ALA A 257 -4.79 22.49 -2.16
C ALA A 257 -6.14 22.41 -1.41
N GLY A 258 -6.15 22.48 -0.08
CA GLY A 258 -7.36 22.46 0.73
C GLY A 258 -7.81 21.06 1.16
N ILE A 259 -7.02 20.02 0.95
CA ILE A 259 -7.32 18.71 1.53
C ILE A 259 -7.31 18.81 3.04
N ARG A 260 -8.40 18.44 3.67
CA ARG A 260 -8.59 18.55 5.12
C ARG A 260 -7.77 17.53 5.90
N GLU A 261 -7.67 16.31 5.37
CA GLU A 261 -6.89 15.22 5.95
C GLU A 261 -6.44 14.25 4.86
N VAL A 262 -5.20 13.77 4.97
CA VAL A 262 -4.64 12.68 4.16
C VAL A 262 -4.59 11.42 5.02
N ILE A 263 -5.29 10.38 4.59
CA ILE A 263 -5.49 9.12 5.31
C ILE A 263 -4.80 8.00 4.54
N CYS A 264 -3.84 7.33 5.16
CA CYS A 264 -3.13 6.21 4.54
C CYS A 264 -3.17 4.96 5.42
N SER A 265 -2.85 3.80 4.85
CA SER A 265 -2.55 2.63 5.64
C SER A 265 -1.07 2.59 6.06
N ASP A 266 -0.72 1.65 6.93
CA ASP A 266 0.64 1.36 7.37
C ASP A 266 1.43 0.45 6.40
N THR A 267 0.90 0.18 5.21
CA THR A 267 1.66 -0.49 4.14
C THR A 267 2.92 0.28 3.75
N ILE A 268 2.91 1.58 3.90
CA ILE A 268 4.07 2.47 3.95
C ILE A 268 3.91 3.32 5.21
N GLU A 269 4.76 3.09 6.21
CA GLU A 269 4.65 3.77 7.50
C GLU A 269 4.91 5.26 7.39
N ARG A 270 3.90 6.07 7.70
CA ARG A 270 3.89 7.54 7.62
C ARG A 270 3.16 8.13 8.82
N GLY A 271 3.38 9.40 9.13
CA GLY A 271 2.63 10.10 10.15
C GLY A 271 1.11 10.17 9.91
N CYS A 272 0.68 10.02 8.66
CA CYS A 272 -0.72 9.96 8.25
C CYS A 272 -1.28 8.53 8.13
N SER A 273 -0.54 7.49 8.52
CA SER A 273 -1.03 6.11 8.58
C SER A 273 -2.05 5.99 9.72
N LYS A 274 -3.31 5.79 9.35
CA LYS A 274 -4.46 5.67 10.26
C LYS A 274 -5.11 4.29 10.22
N ILE A 275 -4.78 3.49 9.21
CA ILE A 275 -5.37 2.19 8.94
C ILE A 275 -4.26 1.16 8.98
N THR A 276 -4.45 0.08 9.73
CA THR A 276 -3.48 -1.03 9.75
C THR A 276 -3.90 -2.14 8.79
N ALA A 277 -2.93 -2.67 8.06
CA ALA A 277 -3.10 -3.87 7.24
C ALA A 277 -2.99 -5.16 8.07
N ALA A 278 -2.53 -5.07 9.32
CA ALA A 278 -2.19 -6.22 10.15
C ALA A 278 -3.34 -7.23 10.32
N ASP A 279 -4.57 -6.75 10.53
CA ASP A 279 -5.72 -7.63 10.79
C ASP A 279 -6.10 -8.45 9.56
N GLN A 280 -6.10 -7.83 8.37
CA GLN A 280 -6.39 -8.51 7.10
C GLN A 280 -5.29 -9.52 6.74
N ILE A 281 -4.03 -9.15 6.97
CA ILE A 281 -2.88 -10.04 6.78
C ILE A 281 -2.98 -11.23 7.74
N ALA A 282 -3.20 -10.98 9.03
CA ALA A 282 -3.35 -12.03 10.04
C ALA A 282 -4.50 -12.99 9.71
N HIS A 283 -5.65 -12.46 9.27
CA HIS A 283 -6.78 -13.27 8.83
C HIS A 283 -6.43 -14.16 7.64
N THR A 284 -5.69 -13.63 6.68
CA THR A 284 -5.24 -14.36 5.48
C THR A 284 -4.26 -15.48 5.83
N ILE A 285 -3.32 -15.23 6.75
CA ILE A 285 -2.35 -16.23 7.23
C ILE A 285 -3.08 -17.38 7.99
N LYS A 286 -4.07 -17.06 8.81
CA LYS A 286 -4.83 -18.07 9.58
C LYS A 286 -5.72 -18.96 8.73
N LYS A 287 -6.07 -18.54 7.52
CA LYS A 287 -6.94 -19.30 6.59
C LYS A 287 -6.19 -20.21 5.62
N GLY A 288 -4.91 -20.02 5.44
CA GLY A 288 -4.03 -20.81 4.57
C GLY A 288 -3.13 -21.71 5.33
#